data_ffdbaab0e4fce93cb649af6e55433891
#
_entry.id   ffdbaab0e4fce93cb649af6e55433891
#
_cell.length_a   1.000
_cell.length_b   1.000
_cell.length_c   1.000
_cell.angle_alpha   90.00
_cell.angle_beta   90.00
_cell.angle_gamma   90.00
#
_symmetry.space_group_name_H-M   'P 1'
#
loop_
_entity.id
_entity.type
_entity.pdbx_description
1 polymer ?
#
loop_
_entity_poly.entity_id
_entity_poly.type
_entity_poly.pdbx_seq_one_letter_code
_entity_poly.pdbx_strand_id
1 'polypeptide(L)'
;MEKTWLSHYPKGVPANVDIEQYPSLVDLIEESFKKYRDLPAYRFMDKAITFGQVDELSRAFAAYLQAQGFHQGDRIAVMLPNVPQYPVAVAAILRAG
;
A
#
# COMPACT_ATOMS: atom_id res chain seq x y z
N MET A 1 31.89 -6.89 -6.85
CA MET A 1 31.72 -5.45 -7.17
C MET A 1 31.75 -4.65 -5.89
N GLU A 2 32.50 -3.59 -5.87
CA GLU A 2 32.55 -2.67 -4.73
C GLU A 2 31.24 -1.84 -4.67
N LYS A 3 30.61 -1.84 -3.51
CA LYS A 3 29.32 -1.15 -3.32
C LYS A 3 29.57 0.33 -2.93
N THR A 4 30.00 1.12 -3.89
CA THR A 4 30.38 2.51 -3.66
C THR A 4 29.24 3.42 -3.20
N TRP A 5 27.98 3.04 -3.47
CA TRP A 5 26.80 3.81 -3.08
C TRP A 5 26.51 3.80 -1.58
N LEU A 6 27.03 2.82 -0.83
CA LEU A 6 26.75 2.69 0.61
C LEU A 6 27.23 3.90 1.40
N SER A 7 28.30 4.56 0.95
CA SER A 7 28.81 5.76 1.62
C SER A 7 27.84 6.95 1.53
N HIS A 8 26.90 6.90 0.61
CA HIS A 8 25.89 7.95 0.41
C HIS A 8 24.57 7.70 1.15
N TYR A 9 24.47 6.59 1.86
CA TYR A 9 23.26 6.30 2.61
C TYR A 9 23.15 7.21 3.83
N PRO A 10 21.96 7.75 4.12
CA PRO A 10 21.73 8.50 5.33
C PRO A 10 21.93 7.63 6.58
N LYS A 11 22.24 8.28 7.69
CA LYS A 11 22.40 7.61 8.97
C LYS A 11 21.06 6.91 9.35
N GLY A 12 21.13 5.66 9.74
CA GLY A 12 19.95 4.89 10.10
C GLY A 12 19.33 4.08 8.95
N VAL A 13 19.84 4.24 7.73
CA VAL A 13 19.40 3.43 6.60
C VAL A 13 20.31 2.21 6.48
N PRO A 14 19.78 0.98 6.61
CA PRO A 14 20.60 -0.24 6.51
C PRO A 14 21.09 -0.48 5.08
N ALA A 15 22.22 -1.15 4.96
CA ALA A 15 22.79 -1.50 3.66
C ALA A 15 21.93 -2.51 2.89
N ASN A 16 21.27 -3.40 3.62
CA ASN A 16 20.40 -4.43 3.06
C ASN A 16 19.01 -4.35 3.70
N VAL A 17 18.00 -4.64 2.89
CA VAL A 17 16.61 -4.70 3.35
C VAL A 17 16.35 -6.08 3.95
N ASP A 18 15.69 -6.11 5.10
CA ASP A 18 15.19 -7.37 5.67
C ASP A 18 13.92 -7.78 4.90
N ILE A 19 14.08 -8.71 3.98
CA ILE A 19 12.98 -9.18 3.13
C ILE A 19 11.95 -10.03 3.88
N GLU A 20 12.28 -10.46 5.10
CA GLU A 20 11.41 -11.29 5.93
C GLU A 20 10.70 -10.49 7.03
N GLN A 21 10.88 -9.16 7.06
CA GLN A 21 10.26 -8.30 8.07
C GLN A 21 8.73 -8.39 8.04
N TYR A 22 8.14 -8.53 6.85
CA TYR A 22 6.71 -8.68 6.67
C TYR A 22 6.41 -9.95 5.89
N PRO A 23 5.40 -10.76 6.30
CA PRO A 23 5.04 -11.98 5.58
C PRO A 23 4.42 -11.72 4.22
N SER A 24 3.82 -10.54 4.01
CA SER A 24 3.23 -10.16 2.72
C SER A 24 3.14 -8.65 2.59
N LEU A 25 2.88 -8.17 1.37
CA LEU A 25 2.62 -6.75 1.13
C LEU A 25 1.33 -6.30 1.83
N VAL A 26 0.32 -7.18 1.92
CA VAL A 26 -0.93 -6.89 2.64
C VAL A 26 -0.63 -6.61 4.12
N ASP A 27 0.19 -7.41 4.75
CA ASP A 27 0.57 -7.21 6.16
C ASP A 27 1.30 -5.88 6.38
N LEU A 28 2.20 -5.52 5.48
CA LEU A 28 2.89 -4.24 5.52
C LEU A 28 1.88 -3.07 5.44
N ILE A 29 0.96 -3.14 4.49
CA ILE A 29 -0.05 -2.10 4.26
C ILE A 29 -0.97 -1.98 5.48
N GLU A 30 -1.48 -3.08 5.99
CA GLU A 30 -2.41 -3.07 7.12
C GLU A 30 -1.75 -2.56 8.40
N GLU A 31 -0.52 -2.95 8.66
CA GLU A 31 0.24 -2.44 9.80
C GLU A 31 0.47 -0.93 9.69
N SER A 32 0.80 -0.45 8.50
CA SER A 32 1.01 0.98 8.25
C SER A 32 -0.29 1.77 8.41
N PHE A 33 -1.41 1.24 7.93
CA PHE A 33 -2.72 1.87 8.10
C PHE A 33 -3.09 2.02 9.58
N LYS A 34 -2.81 1.00 10.38
CA LYS A 34 -3.09 1.01 11.81
C LYS A 34 -2.19 2.00 12.54
N LYS A 35 -0.90 2.00 12.23
CA LYS A 35 0.11 2.82 12.90
C LYS A 35 -0.03 4.31 12.60
N TYR A 36 -0.36 4.64 11.36
CA TYR A 36 -0.40 6.04 10.88
C TYR A 36 -1.80 6.51 10.54
N ARG A 37 -2.81 5.93 11.17
CA ARG A 37 -4.22 6.08 10.84
C ARG A 37 -4.67 7.53 10.63
N ASP A 38 -4.24 8.44 11.48
CA ASP A 38 -4.71 9.83 11.47
C ASP A 38 -3.84 10.75 10.62
N LEU A 39 -2.75 10.24 10.03
CA LEU A 39 -1.87 11.03 9.20
C LEU A 39 -2.37 11.07 7.75
N PRO A 40 -2.14 12.20 7.04
CA PRO A 40 -2.46 12.25 5.61
C PRO A 40 -1.59 11.24 4.85
N ALA A 41 -2.22 10.43 4.01
CA ALA A 41 -1.51 9.47 3.16
C ALA A 41 -1.28 10.03 1.76
N TYR A 42 -2.30 10.68 1.18
CA TYR A 42 -2.26 11.20 -0.19
C TYR A 42 -2.95 12.55 -0.27
N ARG A 43 -2.43 13.42 -1.12
CA ARG A 43 -3.01 14.74 -1.39
C ARG A 43 -3.21 14.89 -2.88
N PHE A 44 -4.35 15.48 -3.26
CA PHE A 44 -4.67 15.77 -4.63
C PHE A 44 -5.62 16.97 -4.67
N MET A 45 -5.26 18.01 -5.45
CA MET A 45 -6.06 19.22 -5.64
C MET A 45 -6.62 19.79 -4.32
N ASP A 46 -5.75 20.08 -3.37
CA ASP A 46 -6.07 20.65 -2.05
C ASP A 46 -6.90 19.73 -1.14
N LYS A 47 -7.13 18.48 -1.54
CA LYS A 47 -7.79 17.50 -0.70
C LYS A 47 -6.77 16.47 -0.21
N ALA A 48 -6.94 16.04 1.03
CA ALA A 48 -6.10 15.02 1.62
C ALA A 48 -6.95 13.84 2.06
N ILE A 49 -6.40 12.63 1.92
CA ILE A 49 -6.99 11.41 2.44
C ILE A 49 -6.02 10.80 3.45
N THR A 50 -6.52 10.44 4.63
CA THR A 50 -5.71 9.83 5.69
C THR A 50 -5.48 8.35 5.43
N PHE A 51 -4.47 7.77 6.11
CA PHE A 51 -4.26 6.32 6.08
C PHE A 51 -5.49 5.56 6.57
N GLY A 52 -6.18 6.07 7.60
CA GLY A 52 -7.42 5.47 8.08
C GLY A 52 -8.53 5.45 7.03
N GLN A 53 -8.66 6.52 6.26
CA GLN A 53 -9.63 6.58 5.16
C GLN A 53 -9.27 5.61 4.03
N VAL A 54 -8.00 5.48 3.68
CA VAL A 54 -7.54 4.49 2.71
C VAL A 54 -7.84 3.08 3.20
N ASP A 55 -7.61 2.82 4.49
CA ASP A 55 -7.95 1.54 5.12
C ASP A 55 -9.43 1.19 4.96
N GLU A 56 -10.31 2.11 5.34
CA GLU A 56 -11.76 1.89 5.26
C GLU A 56 -12.25 1.70 3.83
N LEU A 57 -11.83 2.57 2.91
CA LEU A 57 -12.24 2.51 1.51
C LEU A 57 -11.71 1.25 0.82
N SER A 58 -10.47 0.88 1.06
CA SER A 58 -9.89 -0.33 0.46
C SER A 58 -10.54 -1.59 1.02
N ARG A 59 -10.88 -1.60 2.30
CA ARG A 59 -11.59 -2.73 2.92
C ARG A 59 -12.98 -2.93 2.30
N ALA A 60 -13.72 -1.83 2.13
CA ALA A 60 -15.05 -1.88 1.51
C ALA A 60 -14.98 -2.36 0.06
N PHE A 61 -14.01 -1.86 -0.71
CA PHE A 61 -13.83 -2.27 -2.10
C PHE A 61 -13.35 -3.72 -2.21
N ALA A 62 -12.47 -4.16 -1.31
CA ALA A 62 -12.04 -5.56 -1.26
C ALA A 62 -13.21 -6.50 -1.01
N ALA A 63 -14.11 -6.13 -0.08
CA ALA A 63 -15.32 -6.91 0.18
C ALA A 63 -16.21 -6.98 -1.06
N TYR A 64 -16.35 -5.88 -1.81
CA TYR A 64 -17.08 -5.86 -3.07
C TYR A 64 -16.47 -6.82 -4.09
N LEU A 65 -15.15 -6.81 -4.25
CA LEU A 65 -14.47 -7.70 -5.19
C LEU A 65 -14.70 -9.17 -4.84
N GLN A 66 -14.61 -9.51 -3.55
CA GLN A 66 -14.87 -10.87 -3.08
C GLN A 66 -16.33 -11.29 -3.35
N ALA A 67 -17.28 -10.37 -3.16
CA ALA A 67 -18.70 -10.63 -3.42
C ALA A 67 -18.96 -10.83 -4.92
N GLN A 68 -18.16 -10.24 -5.81
CA GLN A 68 -18.27 -10.45 -7.26
C GLN A 68 -17.61 -11.74 -7.75
N GLY A 69 -17.00 -12.52 -6.86
CA GLY A 69 -16.44 -13.81 -7.21
C GLY A 69 -14.96 -13.80 -7.60
N PHE A 70 -14.24 -12.71 -7.36
CA PHE A 70 -12.80 -12.69 -7.59
C PHE A 70 -12.08 -13.52 -6.52
N HIS A 71 -11.09 -14.30 -6.95
CA HIS A 71 -10.31 -15.18 -6.10
C HIS A 71 -8.82 -14.95 -6.23
N GLN A 72 -8.04 -15.50 -5.32
CA GLN A 72 -6.60 -15.47 -5.38
C GLN A 72 -6.09 -16.02 -6.72
N GLY A 73 -5.19 -15.29 -7.35
CA GLY A 73 -4.67 -15.64 -8.66
C GLY A 73 -5.37 -14.93 -9.82
N ASP A 74 -6.54 -14.35 -9.58
CA ASP A 74 -7.21 -13.54 -10.59
C ASP A 74 -6.41 -12.27 -10.88
N ARG A 75 -6.51 -11.79 -12.09
CA ARG A 75 -5.79 -10.60 -12.54
C ARG A 75 -6.75 -9.44 -12.69
N ILE A 76 -6.41 -8.32 -12.07
CA ILE A 76 -7.20 -7.09 -12.13
C ILE A 76 -6.30 -5.97 -12.63
N ALA A 77 -6.71 -5.31 -13.71
CA ALA A 77 -5.97 -4.18 -14.26
C ALA A 77 -6.48 -2.87 -13.63
N VAL A 78 -5.55 -1.99 -13.30
CA VAL A 78 -5.86 -0.65 -12.79
C VAL A 78 -5.37 0.37 -13.82
N MET A 79 -6.30 1.19 -14.32
CA MET A 79 -6.00 2.24 -15.30
C MET A 79 -6.53 3.56 -14.78
N LEU A 80 -5.74 4.21 -13.92
CA LEU A 80 -6.09 5.47 -13.29
C LEU A 80 -4.90 6.43 -13.34
N PRO A 81 -5.13 7.74 -13.44
CA PRO A 81 -4.05 8.71 -13.21
C PRO A 81 -3.62 8.72 -11.75
N ASN A 82 -2.69 9.61 -11.39
CA ASN A 82 -2.21 9.75 -10.02
C ASN A 82 -3.25 10.49 -9.17
N VAL A 83 -4.26 9.76 -8.72
CA VAL A 83 -5.36 10.25 -7.88
C VAL A 83 -5.48 9.38 -6.63
N PRO A 84 -6.14 9.86 -5.55
CA PRO A 84 -6.27 9.06 -4.32
C PRO A 84 -6.97 7.71 -4.51
N GLN A 85 -7.81 7.57 -5.52
CA GLN A 85 -8.50 6.32 -5.84
C GLN A 85 -7.53 5.20 -6.28
N TYR A 86 -6.37 5.57 -6.84
CA TYR A 86 -5.38 4.59 -7.29
C TYR A 86 -4.85 3.73 -6.14
N PRO A 87 -4.26 4.30 -5.08
CA PRO A 87 -3.80 3.48 -3.95
C PRO A 87 -4.92 2.74 -3.24
N VAL A 88 -6.14 3.30 -3.18
CA VAL A 88 -7.30 2.61 -2.62
C VAL A 88 -7.60 1.34 -3.43
N ALA A 89 -7.61 1.45 -4.75
CA ALA A 89 -7.86 0.31 -5.64
C ALA A 89 -6.76 -0.76 -5.50
N VAL A 90 -5.49 -0.36 -5.50
CA VAL A 90 -4.36 -1.29 -5.34
C VAL A 90 -4.43 -2.03 -4.01
N ALA A 91 -4.65 -1.29 -2.91
CA ALA A 91 -4.78 -1.89 -1.58
C ALA A 91 -5.97 -2.86 -1.52
N ALA A 92 -7.10 -2.49 -2.12
CA ALA A 92 -8.30 -3.33 -2.15
C ALA A 92 -8.06 -4.65 -2.89
N ILE A 93 -7.40 -4.59 -4.06
CA ILE A 93 -7.10 -5.78 -4.86
C ILE A 93 -6.21 -6.74 -4.06
N LEU A 94 -5.17 -6.22 -3.42
CA LEU A 94 -4.26 -7.03 -2.61
C LEU A 94 -4.95 -7.62 -1.39
N ARG A 95 -5.82 -6.85 -0.73
CA ARG A 95 -6.55 -7.30 0.47
C ARG A 95 -7.65 -8.32 0.14
N ALA A 96 -8.17 -8.30 -1.06
CA ALA A 96 -9.16 -9.29 -1.50
C ALA A 96 -8.57 -10.68 -1.72
N GLY A 97 -7.27 -10.77 -1.80
CA GLY A 97 -6.54 -12.01 -2.03
C GLY A 97 -5.93 -12.02 -3.42
#